data_ca2fe6457024b358f39f9f91d651f332
#
_entry.id   ca2fe6457024b358f39f9f91d651f332
#
_cell.length_a   1.000
_cell.length_b   1.000
_cell.length_c   1.000
_cell.angle_alpha   90.00
_cell.angle_beta   90.00
_cell.angle_gamma   90.00
#
_symmetry.space_group_name_H-M   'P 1'
#
loop_
_entity.id
_entity.type
_entity.pdbx_description
1 polymer ?
#
loop_
_entity_poly.entity_id
_entity_poly.type
_entity_poly.pdbx_seq_one_letter_code
_entity_poly.pdbx_strand_id
1 'polypeptide(L)'
;MTRRAIGASIAGGLAAAILLASLAWGMLHAAHQQPRSVIGSQVPDLSIRSLDGNLINLRELKGTPLVVNFWASWCIPCRQEAPVLAAAQQRMTGKAQFIGVDIQDTDSAARAYEAEVKSPYPVGPAVSGSYRDFGVTAPPETFFVDRQGFVISQIIGPVDSHRIDIYLAEIVG
;
A
#
# COMPACT_ATOMS: atom_id res chain seq x y z
N MET A 1 -48.74 -32.67 20.52
CA MET A 1 -47.38 -32.20 20.14
C MET A 1 -46.38 -33.03 20.88
N THR A 2 -45.60 -33.84 20.15
CA THR A 2 -44.74 -34.87 20.73
C THR A 2 -43.46 -34.25 21.30
N ARG A 3 -42.97 -34.76 22.44
CA ARG A 3 -41.71 -34.30 23.10
C ARG A 3 -40.51 -34.17 22.12
N ARG A 4 -40.49 -34.92 21.04
CA ARG A 4 -39.50 -34.86 19.96
C ARG A 4 -39.57 -33.55 19.15
N ALA A 5 -40.78 -33.05 18.89
CA ALA A 5 -40.93 -31.77 18.13
C ALA A 5 -40.45 -30.58 18.93
N ILE A 6 -40.70 -30.55 20.25
CA ILE A 6 -40.24 -29.45 21.14
C ILE A 6 -38.71 -29.48 21.26
N GLY A 7 -38.07 -30.64 21.38
CA GLY A 7 -36.61 -30.75 21.41
C GLY A 7 -35.93 -30.25 20.13
N ALA A 8 -36.50 -30.55 18.96
CA ALA A 8 -35.97 -30.13 17.66
C ALA A 8 -36.07 -28.55 17.51
N SER A 9 -37.17 -27.97 17.99
CA SER A 9 -37.33 -26.49 17.93
C SER A 9 -36.38 -25.78 18.86
N ILE A 10 -36.09 -26.31 20.05
CA ILE A 10 -35.13 -25.73 21.01
C ILE A 10 -33.70 -25.85 20.46
N ALA A 11 -33.34 -27.00 19.89
CA ALA A 11 -32.01 -27.18 19.27
C ALA A 11 -31.78 -26.26 18.08
N GLY A 12 -32.81 -26.06 17.24
CA GLY A 12 -32.74 -25.07 16.11
C GLY A 12 -32.59 -23.64 16.57
N GLY A 13 -33.32 -23.25 17.64
CA GLY A 13 -33.22 -21.92 18.22
C GLY A 13 -31.84 -21.63 18.84
N LEU A 14 -31.26 -22.59 19.55
CA LEU A 14 -29.91 -22.50 20.10
C LEU A 14 -28.84 -22.37 19.01
N ALA A 15 -28.92 -23.15 17.95
CA ALA A 15 -27.99 -23.11 16.83
C ALA A 15 -28.05 -21.73 16.14
N ALA A 16 -29.25 -21.21 15.89
CA ALA A 16 -29.43 -19.87 15.32
C ALA A 16 -28.87 -18.75 16.22
N ALA A 17 -29.07 -18.83 17.53
CA ALA A 17 -28.54 -17.88 18.50
C ALA A 17 -27.01 -17.88 18.54
N ILE A 18 -26.37 -19.06 18.50
CA ILE A 18 -24.92 -19.21 18.45
C ILE A 18 -24.36 -18.61 17.14
N LEU A 19 -25.03 -18.86 16.03
CA LEU A 19 -24.62 -18.33 14.72
C LEU A 19 -24.70 -16.79 14.67
N LEU A 20 -25.78 -16.24 15.20
CA LEU A 20 -25.93 -14.77 15.30
C LEU A 20 -24.92 -14.14 16.26
N ALA A 21 -24.64 -14.79 17.39
CA ALA A 21 -23.64 -14.34 18.34
C ALA A 21 -22.23 -14.38 17.75
N SER A 22 -21.88 -15.43 16.99
CA SER A 22 -20.58 -15.53 16.32
C SER A 22 -20.41 -14.52 15.19
N LEU A 23 -21.48 -14.22 14.43
CA LEU A 23 -21.46 -13.16 13.40
C LEU A 23 -21.33 -11.79 14.06
N ALA A 24 -22.09 -11.50 15.10
CA ALA A 24 -21.99 -10.23 15.85
C ALA A 24 -20.58 -10.06 16.45
N TRP A 25 -20.03 -11.12 17.05
CA TRP A 25 -18.66 -11.13 17.56
C TRP A 25 -17.65 -10.82 16.45
N GLY A 26 -17.76 -11.50 15.31
CA GLY A 26 -16.89 -11.27 14.13
C GLY A 26 -16.97 -9.82 13.64
N MET A 27 -18.17 -9.24 13.53
CA MET A 27 -18.35 -7.86 13.11
C MET A 27 -17.78 -6.86 14.12
N LEU A 28 -17.96 -7.07 15.42
CA LEU A 28 -17.42 -6.21 16.47
C LEU A 28 -15.89 -6.26 16.55
N HIS A 29 -15.27 -7.42 16.26
CA HIS A 29 -13.80 -7.57 16.29
C HIS A 29 -13.14 -7.20 14.98
N ALA A 30 -13.81 -7.33 13.84
CA ALA A 30 -13.31 -6.85 12.54
C ALA A 30 -13.17 -5.32 12.50
N ALA A 31 -14.01 -4.59 13.21
CA ALA A 31 -13.98 -3.12 13.26
C ALA A 31 -12.73 -2.53 13.97
N HIS A 32 -11.90 -3.35 14.63
CA HIS A 32 -10.73 -2.88 15.38
C HIS A 32 -9.41 -3.04 14.62
N GLN A 33 -9.43 -3.54 13.39
CA GLN A 33 -8.24 -3.64 12.53
C GLN A 33 -8.14 -2.44 11.60
N GLN A 34 -8.11 -1.23 12.17
CA GLN A 34 -7.74 -0.06 11.37
C GLN A 34 -6.27 -0.18 11.00
N PRO A 35 -5.89 0.04 9.72
CA PRO A 35 -4.49 0.12 9.33
C PRO A 35 -3.79 1.15 10.21
N ARG A 36 -2.67 0.77 10.83
CA ARG A 36 -1.88 1.70 11.61
C ARG A 36 -1.29 2.74 10.65
N SER A 37 -1.59 4.02 10.89
CA SER A 37 -0.90 5.08 10.18
C SER A 37 0.59 5.01 10.51
N VAL A 38 1.42 5.02 9.48
CA VAL A 38 2.89 5.07 9.62
C VAL A 38 3.43 6.50 9.63
N ILE A 39 2.56 7.51 9.48
CA ILE A 39 2.95 8.92 9.51
C ILE A 39 3.58 9.23 10.88
N GLY A 40 4.73 9.91 10.88
CA GLY A 40 5.53 10.19 12.06
C GLY A 40 6.43 9.05 12.53
N SER A 41 6.40 7.89 11.85
CA SER A 41 7.26 6.74 12.16
C SER A 41 8.41 6.60 11.16
N GLN A 42 9.44 5.85 11.53
CA GLN A 42 10.47 5.43 10.58
C GLN A 42 9.84 4.62 9.44
N VAL A 43 10.33 4.82 8.23
CA VAL A 43 9.94 4.04 7.06
C VAL A 43 10.05 2.54 7.38
N PRO A 44 9.01 1.74 7.12
CA PRO A 44 9.04 0.30 7.35
C PRO A 44 10.21 -0.36 6.61
N ASP A 45 10.73 -1.43 7.21
CA ASP A 45 11.81 -2.22 6.61
C ASP A 45 11.24 -3.05 5.45
N LEU A 46 11.39 -2.51 4.25
CA LEU A 46 10.91 -3.13 3.02
C LEU A 46 12.01 -3.08 1.98
N SER A 47 12.26 -4.21 1.35
CA SER A 47 13.17 -4.31 0.20
C SER A 47 12.41 -4.74 -1.03
N ILE A 48 12.70 -4.11 -2.16
CA ILE A 48 12.22 -4.52 -3.47
C ILE A 48 13.34 -5.13 -4.29
N ARG A 49 12.98 -6.01 -5.21
CA ARG A 49 13.84 -6.37 -6.34
C ARG A 49 13.28 -5.64 -7.56
N SER A 50 13.99 -4.61 -7.98
CA SER A 50 13.59 -3.86 -9.17
C SER A 50 13.56 -4.77 -10.42
N LEU A 51 12.74 -4.42 -11.41
CA LEU A 51 12.58 -5.22 -12.63
C LEU A 51 13.86 -5.34 -13.47
N ASP A 52 14.86 -4.48 -13.25
CA ASP A 52 16.22 -4.54 -13.78
C ASP A 52 17.18 -5.37 -12.91
N GLY A 53 16.70 -5.94 -11.78
CA GLY A 53 17.42 -6.93 -10.96
C GLY A 53 18.08 -6.38 -9.69
N ASN A 54 18.09 -5.06 -9.47
CA ASN A 54 18.74 -4.46 -8.30
C ASN A 54 17.92 -4.72 -7.03
N LEU A 55 18.61 -5.01 -5.92
CA LEU A 55 18.00 -5.08 -4.60
C LEU A 55 18.09 -3.71 -3.93
N ILE A 56 16.96 -3.18 -3.49
CA ILE A 56 16.84 -1.85 -2.88
C ILE A 56 16.10 -1.98 -1.56
N ASN A 57 16.74 -1.60 -0.45
CA ASN A 57 16.12 -1.51 0.86
C ASN A 57 15.78 -0.05 1.17
N LEU A 58 14.53 0.24 1.53
CA LEU A 58 14.06 1.60 1.76
C LEU A 58 14.78 2.29 2.95
N ARG A 59 15.15 1.54 3.98
CA ARG A 59 15.87 2.08 5.14
C ARG A 59 17.32 2.44 4.84
N GLU A 60 17.91 1.81 3.84
CA GLU A 60 19.28 2.11 3.43
C GLU A 60 19.40 3.39 2.60
N LEU A 61 18.27 3.93 2.11
CA LEU A 61 18.20 5.18 1.34
C LEU A 61 18.19 6.44 2.22
N LYS A 62 18.49 6.34 3.52
CA LYS A 62 18.59 7.49 4.43
C LYS A 62 19.58 8.55 3.90
N GLY A 63 19.25 9.81 4.17
CA GLY A 63 20.03 10.96 3.69
C GLY A 63 19.44 11.61 2.43
N THR A 64 18.55 10.91 1.72
CA THR A 64 17.82 11.43 0.56
C THR A 64 16.32 11.29 0.82
N PRO A 65 15.52 12.34 0.59
CA PRO A 65 14.05 12.23 0.62
C PRO A 65 13.56 11.14 -0.32
N LEU A 66 12.49 10.43 0.07
CA LEU A 66 12.02 9.28 -0.66
C LEU A 66 10.51 9.39 -0.93
N VAL A 67 10.09 9.07 -2.14
CA VAL A 67 8.70 8.88 -2.54
C VAL A 67 8.50 7.39 -2.82
N VAL A 68 7.62 6.75 -2.04
CA VAL A 68 7.30 5.33 -2.18
C VAL A 68 5.87 5.21 -2.71
N ASN A 69 5.72 4.77 -3.94
CA ASN A 69 4.42 4.57 -4.59
C ASN A 69 4.10 3.06 -4.66
N PHE A 70 2.95 2.68 -4.11
CA PHE A 70 2.43 1.32 -4.19
C PHE A 70 1.46 1.22 -5.36
N TRP A 71 1.72 0.31 -6.27
CA TRP A 71 0.99 0.17 -7.54
C TRP A 71 0.74 -1.29 -7.91
N ALA A 72 -0.09 -1.51 -8.94
CA ALA A 72 -0.28 -2.81 -9.58
C ALA A 72 -0.63 -2.64 -11.06
N SER A 73 -0.33 -3.62 -11.89
CA SER A 73 -0.60 -3.57 -13.34
C SER A 73 -2.10 -3.51 -13.69
N TRP A 74 -2.94 -4.12 -12.87
CA TRP A 74 -4.41 -4.13 -13.00
C TRP A 74 -5.08 -2.85 -12.48
N CYS A 75 -4.33 -1.97 -11.82
CA CYS A 75 -4.84 -0.75 -11.19
C CYS A 75 -5.00 0.37 -12.24
N ILE A 76 -6.22 0.67 -12.65
CA ILE A 76 -6.52 1.75 -13.61
C ILE A 76 -6.07 3.13 -13.11
N PRO A 77 -6.35 3.54 -11.83
CA PRO A 77 -5.86 4.81 -11.31
C PRO A 77 -4.34 4.92 -11.27
N CYS A 78 -3.62 3.80 -11.09
CA CYS A 78 -2.15 3.80 -11.12
C CYS A 78 -1.62 4.18 -12.51
N ARG A 79 -2.29 3.74 -13.59
CA ARG A 79 -1.96 4.16 -14.97
C ARG A 79 -2.18 5.65 -15.18
N GLN A 80 -3.20 6.22 -14.55
CA GLN A 80 -3.53 7.65 -14.68
C GLN A 80 -2.50 8.54 -13.97
N GLU A 81 -1.97 8.11 -12.82
CA GLU A 81 -0.97 8.89 -12.06
C GLU A 81 0.47 8.70 -12.56
N ALA A 82 0.77 7.62 -13.27
CA ALA A 82 2.13 7.30 -13.70
C ALA A 82 2.85 8.46 -14.44
N PRO A 83 2.22 9.19 -15.38
CA PRO A 83 2.84 10.34 -16.02
C PRO A 83 3.15 11.49 -15.02
N VAL A 84 2.32 11.67 -13.99
CA VAL A 84 2.51 12.69 -12.96
C VAL A 84 3.73 12.35 -12.10
N LEU A 85 3.83 11.10 -11.66
CA LEU A 85 4.98 10.60 -10.90
C LEU A 85 6.27 10.68 -11.71
N ALA A 86 6.24 10.30 -13.00
CA ALA A 86 7.40 10.40 -13.88
C ALA A 86 7.89 11.86 -14.05
N ALA A 87 6.96 12.78 -14.28
CA ALA A 87 7.30 14.21 -14.39
C ALA A 87 7.83 14.78 -13.06
N ALA A 88 7.24 14.38 -11.93
CA ALA A 88 7.71 14.77 -10.60
C ALA A 88 9.13 14.26 -10.32
N GLN A 89 9.41 13.00 -10.63
CA GLN A 89 10.75 12.42 -10.47
C GLN A 89 11.80 13.19 -11.30
N GLN A 90 11.48 13.54 -12.55
CA GLN A 90 12.39 14.33 -13.38
C GLN A 90 12.73 15.70 -12.76
N ARG A 91 11.73 16.40 -12.21
CA ARG A 91 11.94 17.69 -11.50
C ARG A 91 12.74 17.53 -10.21
N MET A 92 12.66 16.36 -9.57
CA MET A 92 13.33 16.04 -8.30
C MET A 92 14.65 15.28 -8.46
N THR A 93 15.17 15.13 -9.68
CA THR A 93 16.46 14.49 -9.93
C THR A 93 17.56 15.07 -9.04
N GLY A 94 18.24 14.23 -8.26
CA GLY A 94 19.27 14.61 -7.30
C GLY A 94 18.75 15.23 -5.99
N LYS A 95 17.43 15.42 -5.83
CA LYS A 95 16.81 16.00 -4.62
C LYS A 95 15.98 14.98 -3.85
N ALA A 96 15.27 14.11 -4.54
CA ALA A 96 14.49 13.02 -3.96
C ALA A 96 14.60 11.76 -4.83
N GLN A 97 14.47 10.60 -4.21
CA GLN A 97 14.38 9.32 -4.90
C GLN A 97 12.91 8.85 -4.97
N PHE A 98 12.56 8.17 -6.05
CA PHE A 98 11.26 7.57 -6.23
C PHE A 98 11.43 6.05 -6.33
N ILE A 99 10.56 5.31 -5.67
CA ILE A 99 10.53 3.84 -5.68
C ILE A 99 9.08 3.40 -5.90
N GLY A 100 8.86 2.56 -6.89
CA GLY A 100 7.58 1.91 -7.14
C GLY A 100 7.56 0.50 -6.57
N VAL A 101 6.67 0.24 -5.63
CA VAL A 101 6.46 -1.08 -5.05
C VAL A 101 5.26 -1.73 -5.71
N ASP A 102 5.51 -2.78 -6.47
CA ASP A 102 4.48 -3.61 -7.09
C ASP A 102 3.83 -4.52 -6.03
N ILE A 103 2.51 -4.53 -5.96
CA ILE A 103 1.75 -5.31 -4.98
C ILE A 103 0.62 -6.09 -5.63
N GLN A 104 0.39 -7.32 -5.11
CA GLN A 104 -0.73 -8.17 -5.53
C GLN A 104 -0.76 -8.41 -7.06
N ASP A 105 0.38 -8.60 -7.66
CA ASP A 105 0.56 -8.73 -9.10
C ASP A 105 1.38 -9.99 -9.45
N THR A 106 1.54 -10.26 -10.73
CA THR A 106 2.47 -11.26 -11.24
C THR A 106 3.64 -10.58 -11.93
N ASP A 107 4.83 -11.18 -11.87
CA ASP A 107 6.03 -10.66 -12.53
C ASP A 107 5.81 -10.36 -14.03
N SER A 108 5.05 -11.20 -14.72
CA SER A 108 4.77 -11.02 -16.14
C SER A 108 3.87 -9.82 -16.41
N ALA A 109 2.84 -9.60 -15.58
CA ALA A 109 1.92 -8.47 -15.72
C ALA A 109 2.61 -7.15 -15.34
N ALA A 110 3.40 -7.14 -14.26
CA ALA A 110 4.20 -5.99 -13.85
C ALA A 110 5.20 -5.56 -14.96
N ARG A 111 5.91 -6.53 -15.57
CA ARG A 111 6.83 -6.24 -16.69
C ARG A 111 6.10 -5.72 -17.92
N ALA A 112 4.93 -6.28 -18.25
CA ALA A 112 4.14 -5.80 -19.38
C ALA A 112 3.66 -4.36 -19.16
N TYR A 113 3.20 -4.05 -17.94
CA TYR A 113 2.83 -2.69 -17.54
C TYR A 113 4.01 -1.72 -17.67
N GLU A 114 5.18 -2.06 -17.13
CA GLU A 114 6.37 -1.21 -17.18
C GLU A 114 6.92 -1.02 -18.60
N ALA A 115 6.76 -1.99 -19.48
CA ALA A 115 7.13 -1.83 -20.89
C ALA A 115 6.30 -0.72 -21.59
N GLU A 116 5.08 -0.47 -21.11
CA GLU A 116 4.21 0.61 -21.59
C GLU A 116 4.51 1.95 -20.89
N VAL A 117 4.54 1.94 -19.55
CA VAL A 117 4.63 3.14 -18.69
C VAL A 117 6.05 3.71 -18.68
N LYS A 118 7.07 2.86 -18.64
CA LYS A 118 8.50 3.23 -18.65
C LYS A 118 8.84 4.20 -17.51
N SER A 119 8.57 3.78 -16.29
CA SER A 119 8.87 4.55 -15.08
C SER A 119 10.34 4.96 -15.05
N PRO A 120 10.68 6.27 -14.84
CA PRO A 120 12.07 6.74 -14.80
C PRO A 120 12.76 6.48 -13.45
N TYR A 121 12.22 5.59 -12.64
CA TYR A 121 12.70 5.22 -11.31
C TYR A 121 12.54 3.71 -11.09
N PRO A 122 13.27 3.13 -10.12
CA PRO A 122 13.18 1.70 -9.83
C PRO A 122 11.78 1.27 -9.41
N VAL A 123 11.28 0.20 -10.03
CA VAL A 123 9.99 -0.43 -9.72
C VAL A 123 10.15 -1.94 -9.60
N GLY A 124 9.40 -2.57 -8.72
CA GLY A 124 9.39 -4.02 -8.59
C GLY A 124 8.68 -4.53 -7.36
N PRO A 125 8.52 -5.85 -7.24
CA PRO A 125 7.87 -6.48 -6.11
C PRO A 125 8.71 -6.41 -4.83
N ALA A 126 8.04 -6.39 -3.67
CA ALA A 126 8.68 -6.56 -2.38
C ALA A 126 9.24 -7.99 -2.25
N VAL A 127 10.51 -8.11 -1.83
CA VAL A 127 11.18 -9.39 -1.54
C VAL A 127 11.44 -9.58 -0.05
N SER A 128 11.33 -8.51 0.75
CA SER A 128 11.37 -8.52 2.21
C SER A 128 10.47 -7.41 2.76
N GLY A 129 9.82 -7.63 3.89
CA GLY A 129 8.79 -6.75 4.42
C GLY A 129 7.46 -6.89 3.66
N SER A 130 6.52 -6.02 3.98
CA SER A 130 5.18 -6.05 3.38
C SER A 130 4.63 -4.64 3.17
N TYR A 131 3.87 -4.46 2.09
CA TYR A 131 3.10 -3.23 1.88
C TYR A 131 2.12 -2.94 3.04
N ARG A 132 1.68 -4.01 3.73
CA ARG A 132 0.82 -3.88 4.92
C ARG A 132 1.52 -3.23 6.11
N ASP A 133 2.85 -3.27 6.17
CA ASP A 133 3.63 -2.58 7.20
C ASP A 133 3.55 -1.05 7.04
N PHE A 134 3.21 -0.58 5.84
CA PHE A 134 2.84 0.82 5.55
C PHE A 134 1.37 1.13 5.85
N GLY A 135 0.55 0.13 6.16
CA GLY A 135 -0.89 0.27 6.30
C GLY A 135 -1.64 0.28 4.95
N VAL A 136 -0.95 0.01 3.84
CA VAL A 136 -1.55 -0.04 2.50
C VAL A 136 -2.58 -1.15 2.42
N THR A 137 -3.76 -0.80 1.91
CA THR A 137 -4.87 -1.74 1.72
C THR A 137 -5.14 -2.05 0.25
N ALA A 138 -4.99 -1.04 -0.60
CA ALA A 138 -5.17 -1.17 -2.04
C ALA A 138 -4.37 -0.08 -2.79
N PRO A 139 -3.87 -0.37 -4.03
CA PRO A 139 -3.19 0.63 -4.85
C PRO A 139 -4.21 1.60 -5.51
N PRO A 140 -3.79 2.84 -5.83
CA PRO A 140 -2.50 3.41 -5.53
C PRO A 140 -2.46 4.09 -4.16
N GLU A 141 -1.30 4.03 -3.52
CA GLU A 141 -0.99 4.82 -2.32
C GLU A 141 0.46 5.32 -2.42
N THR A 142 0.69 6.60 -2.10
CA THR A 142 2.02 7.22 -2.19
C THR A 142 2.43 7.80 -0.85
N PHE A 143 3.62 7.45 -0.38
CA PHE A 143 4.21 7.90 0.88
C PHE A 143 5.40 8.81 0.62
N PHE A 144 5.54 9.83 1.45
CA PHE A 144 6.60 10.80 1.40
C PHE A 144 7.46 10.69 2.67
N VAL A 145 8.75 10.48 2.47
CA VAL A 145 9.72 10.18 3.53
C VAL A 145 10.80 11.25 3.51
N ASP A 146 11.12 11.81 4.68
CA ASP A 146 12.16 12.81 4.82
C ASP A 146 13.58 12.23 4.78
N ARG A 147 14.60 13.10 4.83
CA ARG A 147 16.01 12.70 4.82
C ARG A 147 16.40 11.85 6.03
N GLN A 148 15.69 11.98 7.14
CA GLN A 148 15.89 11.23 8.37
C GLN A 148 15.26 9.82 8.30
N GLY A 149 14.47 9.56 7.27
CA GLY A 149 13.77 8.31 7.05
C GLY A 149 12.42 8.21 7.76
N PHE A 150 11.82 9.34 8.17
CA PHE A 150 10.47 9.37 8.74
C PHE A 150 9.43 9.57 7.64
N VAL A 151 8.33 8.85 7.72
CA VAL A 151 7.17 9.05 6.87
C VAL A 151 6.46 10.32 7.33
N ILE A 152 6.44 11.34 6.49
CA ILE A 152 5.87 12.65 6.80
C ILE A 152 4.42 12.74 6.36
N SER A 153 4.09 12.19 5.20
CA SER A 153 2.75 12.31 4.62
C SER A 153 2.42 11.14 3.69
N GLN A 154 1.14 11.03 3.33
CA GLN A 154 0.59 9.97 2.49
C GLN A 154 -0.50 10.53 1.59
N ILE A 155 -0.57 10.03 0.37
CA ILE A 155 -1.72 10.20 -0.53
C ILE A 155 -2.37 8.84 -0.72
N ILE A 156 -3.64 8.71 -0.36
CA ILE A 156 -4.48 7.56 -0.67
C ILE A 156 -5.24 7.87 -1.97
N GLY A 157 -5.18 6.96 -2.93
CA GLY A 157 -5.70 7.16 -4.28
C GLY A 157 -4.70 7.86 -5.22
N PRO A 158 -5.11 8.17 -6.46
CA PRO A 158 -4.22 8.67 -7.49
C PRO A 158 -3.65 10.06 -7.15
N VAL A 159 -2.40 10.24 -7.50
CA VAL A 159 -1.66 11.49 -7.33
C VAL A 159 -1.95 12.42 -8.50
N ASP A 160 -2.24 13.69 -8.22
CA ASP A 160 -2.23 14.78 -9.18
C ASP A 160 -1.01 15.69 -9.01
N SER A 161 -0.75 16.53 -10.02
CA SER A 161 0.44 17.39 -10.06
C SER A 161 0.48 18.43 -8.93
N HIS A 162 -0.67 18.92 -8.48
CA HIS A 162 -0.75 19.91 -7.41
C HIS A 162 -0.44 19.29 -6.05
N ARG A 163 -1.07 18.15 -5.75
CA ARG A 163 -0.86 17.44 -4.48
C ARG A 163 0.57 16.95 -4.34
N ILE A 164 1.15 16.35 -5.39
CA ILE A 164 2.53 15.85 -5.29
C ILE A 164 3.52 16.96 -5.03
N ASP A 165 3.36 18.14 -5.64
CA ASP A 165 4.27 19.27 -5.46
C ASP A 165 4.24 19.80 -4.01
N ILE A 166 3.08 19.82 -3.35
CA ILE A 166 2.94 20.19 -1.93
C ILE A 166 3.78 19.24 -1.06
N TYR A 167 3.57 17.93 -1.19
CA TYR A 167 4.25 16.95 -0.34
C TYR A 167 5.74 16.80 -0.66
N LEU A 168 6.13 17.00 -1.91
CA LEU A 168 7.55 17.07 -2.27
C LEU A 168 8.26 18.24 -1.58
N ALA A 169 7.60 19.39 -1.49
CA ALA A 169 8.16 20.54 -0.79
C ALA A 169 8.38 20.25 0.71
N GLU A 170 7.51 19.47 1.33
CA GLU A 170 7.63 19.07 2.75
C GLU A 170 8.87 18.21 3.02
N ILE A 171 9.24 17.30 2.10
CA ILE A 171 10.34 16.37 2.33
C ILE A 171 11.70 16.86 1.84
N VAL A 172 11.76 17.86 0.96
CA VAL A 172 13.03 18.38 0.42
C VAL A 172 13.47 19.70 1.05
N GLY A 173 12.55 20.40 1.76
CA GLY A 173 12.82 21.64 2.52
C GLY A 173 13.51 21.34 3.81
#